data_98406213f1a9afaec05cf14dd337349b
#
_entry.id   98406213f1a9afaec05cf14dd337349b
#
_cell.length_a   1.000
_cell.length_b   1.000
_cell.length_c   1.000
_cell.angle_alpha   90.00
_cell.angle_beta   90.00
_cell.angle_gamma   90.00
#
_symmetry.space_group_name_H-M   'P 1'
#
loop_
_entity.id
_entity.type
_entity.pdbx_description
1 polymer ?
#
loop_
_entity_poly.entity_id
_entity_poly.type
_entity_poly.pdbx_seq_one_letter_code
_entity_poly.pdbx_strand_id
1 'polypeptide(L)'
;MSHVRASYRPHVVVVGGGFGGLALVRKLARTDVDITLIDRHTYNTFQPLLYQVATASLNPGDITWFLRAVRAKQDNVRFLKGTVSQVDHDSKAVILEGNITVKYDYLVLANGVTANYFGIPGAEEFAMPLYRRSQALALRDLIFANLENAAVNGQDRDLRVVVVGGGATGVETAGALAEMRNLDMPTTYPELDKRRIHISLVEMGEHVLAPFHPNLRDYAKNELIKRGIDLRLKTAVKEVRRDGVLIENDGNQEFLPAGIVVWASGVAAHGVVKDWGVPQGRGGRIEVDEHQQVRGIPGVFAIGDISVNPDSPLPQLGQPAIQAGKHVAKVIHAQVSNGRMPKPFKYFDKGTMATIGRASAIAQVRGLPRLKGFPAWFIWVTVHVALLLGNRNRFATMTNLSLKYLLWRSHNAIVGETPYVIANEPKIVSGTDIESVPAKKAARASRKSISKKAQVRKAAAQQTIDEIDEPRS
;
A
#
# COMPACT_ATOMS: atom_id res chain seq x y z
N MET A 1 24.01 -24.78 45.51
CA MET A 1 23.76 -24.20 44.17
C MET A 1 22.28 -24.35 43.85
N SER A 2 21.48 -23.31 44.07
CA SER A 2 20.05 -23.32 43.74
C SER A 2 19.91 -23.17 42.24
N HIS A 3 19.51 -24.24 41.56
CA HIS A 3 19.03 -24.15 40.18
C HIS A 3 17.80 -23.26 40.17
N VAL A 4 17.96 -21.98 39.78
CA VAL A 4 16.86 -21.12 39.40
C VAL A 4 16.22 -21.79 38.19
N ARG A 5 15.11 -22.49 38.42
CA ARG A 5 14.23 -22.91 37.28
C ARG A 5 13.90 -21.66 36.52
N ALA A 6 14.38 -21.53 35.27
CA ALA A 6 13.92 -20.50 34.37
C ALA A 6 12.39 -20.64 34.35
N SER A 7 11.68 -19.60 34.84
CA SER A 7 10.22 -19.60 34.82
C SER A 7 9.78 -19.65 33.37
N TYR A 8 8.88 -20.59 33.05
CA TYR A 8 8.30 -20.69 31.72
C TYR A 8 7.61 -19.36 31.35
N ARG A 9 8.02 -18.76 30.25
CA ARG A 9 7.41 -17.53 29.73
C ARG A 9 6.55 -17.91 28.53
N PRO A 10 5.24 -17.61 28.56
CA PRO A 10 4.37 -17.89 27.42
C PRO A 10 4.86 -17.20 26.14
N HIS A 11 4.80 -17.90 25.03
CA HIS A 11 5.25 -17.41 23.73
C HIS A 11 4.10 -16.85 22.92
N VAL A 12 4.17 -15.56 22.59
CA VAL A 12 3.21 -14.85 21.76
C VAL A 12 3.78 -14.70 20.35
N VAL A 13 3.12 -15.32 19.38
CA VAL A 13 3.45 -15.14 17.95
C VAL A 13 2.52 -14.13 17.34
N VAL A 14 3.09 -13.10 16.71
CA VAL A 14 2.35 -12.01 16.05
C VAL A 14 2.67 -12.03 14.56
N VAL A 15 1.65 -12.26 13.73
CA VAL A 15 1.79 -12.29 12.27
C VAL A 15 1.35 -10.95 11.70
N GLY A 16 2.30 -10.16 11.22
CA GLY A 16 2.09 -8.83 10.65
C GLY A 16 2.58 -7.68 11.52
N GLY A 17 3.55 -6.93 11.00
CA GLY A 17 4.15 -5.72 11.61
C GLY A 17 3.43 -4.42 11.21
N GLY A 18 2.11 -4.50 10.94
CA GLY A 18 1.26 -3.33 10.65
C GLY A 18 0.87 -2.52 11.89
N PHE A 19 -0.15 -1.67 11.75
CA PHE A 19 -0.64 -0.80 12.84
C PHE A 19 -1.07 -1.60 14.08
N GLY A 20 -1.86 -2.66 13.89
CA GLY A 20 -2.35 -3.50 14.99
C GLY A 20 -1.25 -4.30 15.65
N GLY A 21 -0.45 -5.03 14.87
CA GLY A 21 0.62 -5.88 15.38
C GLY A 21 1.68 -5.10 16.16
N LEU A 22 2.16 -3.98 15.64
CA LEU A 22 3.12 -3.14 16.37
C LEU A 22 2.53 -2.48 17.62
N ALA A 23 1.23 -2.09 17.59
CA ALA A 23 0.57 -1.55 18.78
C ALA A 23 0.46 -2.60 19.89
N LEU A 24 0.15 -3.85 19.53
CA LEU A 24 0.13 -4.99 20.45
C LEU A 24 1.51 -5.28 21.01
N VAL A 25 2.51 -5.49 20.15
CA VAL A 25 3.89 -5.81 20.55
C VAL A 25 4.41 -4.79 21.57
N ARG A 26 4.29 -3.49 21.25
CA ARG A 26 4.73 -2.42 22.15
C ARG A 26 3.97 -2.38 23.47
N LYS A 27 2.69 -2.74 23.47
CA LYS A 27 1.87 -2.76 24.69
C LYS A 27 2.26 -3.93 25.61
N LEU A 28 2.74 -5.05 25.05
CA LEU A 28 3.24 -6.22 25.78
C LEU A 28 4.68 -6.08 26.29
N ALA A 29 5.34 -4.95 26.08
CA ALA A 29 6.77 -4.77 26.43
C ALA A 29 7.10 -5.07 27.92
N ARG A 30 6.13 -4.88 28.81
CA ARG A 30 6.28 -5.11 30.26
C ARG A 30 5.50 -6.31 30.77
N THR A 31 5.01 -7.18 29.86
CA THR A 31 4.33 -8.42 30.20
C THR A 31 5.36 -9.55 30.18
N ASP A 32 5.24 -10.49 31.09
CA ASP A 32 6.16 -11.63 31.20
C ASP A 32 5.86 -12.69 30.14
N VAL A 33 6.16 -12.34 28.90
CA VAL A 33 5.99 -13.17 27.70
C VAL A 33 7.20 -13.00 26.77
N ASP A 34 7.46 -14.00 25.95
CA ASP A 34 8.37 -13.90 24.83
C ASP A 34 7.57 -13.68 23.55
N ILE A 35 8.01 -12.74 22.69
CA ILE A 35 7.27 -12.35 21.50
C ILE A 35 8.10 -12.66 20.25
N THR A 36 7.48 -13.32 19.27
CA THR A 36 8.01 -13.39 17.91
C THR A 36 7.10 -12.60 16.97
N LEU A 37 7.60 -11.47 16.48
CA LEU A 37 6.94 -10.69 15.42
C LEU A 37 7.39 -11.23 14.06
N ILE A 38 6.44 -11.76 13.29
CA ILE A 38 6.68 -12.29 11.94
C ILE A 38 6.10 -11.31 10.92
N ASP A 39 6.89 -10.95 9.91
CA ASP A 39 6.39 -10.20 8.75
C ASP A 39 7.20 -10.59 7.51
N ARG A 40 6.55 -10.62 6.36
CA ARG A 40 7.22 -10.87 5.07
C ARG A 40 8.16 -9.74 4.65
N HIS A 41 7.91 -8.51 5.13
CA HIS A 41 8.75 -7.34 4.93
C HIS A 41 9.58 -7.04 6.19
N THR A 42 10.77 -6.50 5.99
CA THR A 42 11.62 -6.04 7.11
C THR A 42 11.22 -4.67 7.64
N TYR A 43 10.18 -4.07 7.09
CA TYR A 43 9.73 -2.71 7.38
C TYR A 43 8.21 -2.62 7.51
N ASN A 44 7.78 -1.69 8.35
CA ASN A 44 6.40 -1.20 8.38
C ASN A 44 6.27 -0.02 7.42
N THR A 45 5.12 0.12 6.76
CA THR A 45 4.79 1.26 5.92
C THR A 45 3.63 2.04 6.53
N PHE A 46 3.75 3.35 6.57
CA PHE A 46 2.66 4.24 6.97
C PHE A 46 1.76 4.53 5.76
N GLN A 47 0.78 3.67 5.56
CA GLN A 47 -0.08 3.62 4.37
C GLN A 47 -0.81 4.94 4.04
N PRO A 48 -1.27 5.77 5.01
CA PRO A 48 -1.93 7.02 4.68
C PRO A 48 -1.11 8.01 3.85
N LEU A 49 0.21 7.83 3.76
CA LEU A 49 1.10 8.67 2.96
C LEU A 49 1.61 7.99 1.68
N LEU A 50 1.08 6.82 1.31
CA LEU A 50 1.51 6.11 0.10
C LEU A 50 1.24 6.89 -1.19
N TYR A 51 0.12 7.61 -1.26
CA TYR A 51 -0.19 8.43 -2.44
C TYR A 51 0.86 9.53 -2.67
N GLN A 52 1.46 10.08 -1.58
CA GLN A 52 2.54 11.07 -1.70
C GLN A 52 3.85 10.45 -2.21
N VAL A 53 4.10 9.17 -1.92
CA VAL A 53 5.21 8.44 -2.54
C VAL A 53 4.92 8.16 -4.01
N ALA A 54 3.70 7.76 -4.33
CA ALA A 54 3.28 7.48 -5.71
C ALA A 54 3.32 8.72 -6.62
N THR A 55 3.20 9.92 -6.05
CA THR A 55 3.28 11.20 -6.77
C THR A 55 4.61 11.93 -6.53
N ALA A 56 5.65 11.22 -6.08
CA ALA A 56 6.99 11.74 -5.82
C ALA A 56 7.04 12.94 -4.85
N SER A 57 6.04 13.10 -4.00
CA SER A 57 5.98 14.17 -3.00
C SER A 57 6.77 13.84 -1.72
N LEU A 58 6.93 12.55 -1.43
CA LEU A 58 7.72 12.03 -0.31
C LEU A 58 8.60 10.87 -0.76
N ASN A 59 9.75 10.71 -0.10
CA ASN A 59 10.57 9.52 -0.28
C ASN A 59 9.95 8.31 0.42
N PRO A 60 10.08 7.11 -0.15
CA PRO A 60 9.56 5.89 0.49
C PRO A 60 10.19 5.62 1.86
N GLY A 61 11.44 6.06 2.09
CA GLY A 61 12.12 5.96 3.38
C GLY A 61 11.50 6.79 4.50
N ASP A 62 10.82 7.90 4.15
CA ASP A 62 10.21 8.81 5.14
C ASP A 62 8.99 8.20 5.82
N ILE A 63 8.30 7.28 5.11
CA ILE A 63 7.08 6.62 5.59
C ILE A 63 7.29 5.16 5.99
N THR A 64 8.53 4.67 5.96
CA THR A 64 8.84 3.28 6.34
C THR A 64 9.66 3.23 7.63
N TRP A 65 9.40 2.20 8.44
CA TRP A 65 10.11 1.98 9.69
C TRP A 65 10.64 0.54 9.76
N PHE A 66 11.93 0.38 10.13
CA PHE A 66 12.60 -0.91 10.19
C PHE A 66 12.08 -1.75 11.37
N LEU A 67 11.46 -2.90 11.09
CA LEU A 67 10.76 -3.70 12.10
C LEU A 67 11.71 -4.27 13.17
N ARG A 68 12.94 -4.64 12.81
CA ARG A 68 13.92 -5.09 13.82
C ARG A 68 14.27 -4.04 14.87
N ALA A 69 14.06 -2.76 14.56
CA ALA A 69 14.30 -1.67 15.51
C ALA A 69 13.36 -1.71 16.72
N VAL A 70 12.31 -2.54 16.72
CA VAL A 70 11.49 -2.77 17.91
C VAL A 70 12.33 -3.34 19.06
N ARG A 71 13.30 -4.19 18.77
CA ARG A 71 14.23 -4.81 19.74
C ARG A 71 15.07 -3.77 20.51
N ALA A 72 15.42 -2.65 19.87
CA ALA A 72 16.24 -1.60 20.51
C ALA A 72 15.58 -0.94 21.74
N LYS A 73 14.26 -1.14 21.92
CA LYS A 73 13.49 -0.56 23.03
C LYS A 73 12.69 -1.59 23.82
N GLN A 74 12.84 -2.87 23.51
CA GLN A 74 12.01 -3.93 24.08
C GLN A 74 12.73 -5.28 23.99
N ASP A 75 13.12 -5.85 25.13
CA ASP A 75 13.98 -7.05 25.20
C ASP A 75 13.22 -8.36 24.98
N ASN A 76 11.92 -8.40 25.27
CA ASN A 76 11.10 -9.61 25.14
C ASN A 76 10.56 -9.85 23.72
N VAL A 77 11.07 -9.16 22.69
CA VAL A 77 10.64 -9.34 21.31
C VAL A 77 11.79 -9.68 20.38
N ARG A 78 11.57 -10.64 19.50
CA ARG A 78 12.40 -10.89 18.32
C ARG A 78 11.59 -10.69 17.05
N PHE A 79 12.25 -10.22 16.00
CA PHE A 79 11.66 -10.13 14.66
C PHE A 79 12.15 -11.29 13.79
N LEU A 80 11.23 -11.95 13.11
CA LEU A 80 11.48 -12.99 12.12
C LEU A 80 10.88 -12.57 10.78
N LYS A 81 11.71 -12.45 9.74
CA LYS A 81 11.22 -12.25 8.37
C LYS A 81 10.72 -13.57 7.83
N GLY A 82 9.48 -13.61 7.37
CA GLY A 82 8.89 -14.81 6.77
C GLY A 82 7.45 -14.58 6.34
N THR A 83 7.00 -15.37 5.38
CA THR A 83 5.59 -15.45 4.95
C THR A 83 4.97 -16.67 5.63
N VAL A 84 3.82 -16.47 6.26
CA VAL A 84 3.05 -17.58 6.85
C VAL A 84 2.31 -18.30 5.75
N SER A 85 2.60 -19.59 5.58
CA SER A 85 1.93 -20.48 4.63
C SER A 85 0.77 -21.24 5.28
N GLN A 86 0.93 -21.66 6.53
CA GLN A 86 -0.05 -22.49 7.23
C GLN A 86 -0.09 -22.17 8.73
N VAL A 87 -1.24 -22.40 9.37
CA VAL A 87 -1.42 -22.41 10.82
C VAL A 87 -1.94 -23.77 11.22
N ASP A 88 -1.24 -24.43 12.13
CA ASP A 88 -1.63 -25.70 12.75
C ASP A 88 -2.12 -25.40 14.17
N HIS A 89 -3.43 -25.47 14.38
CA HIS A 89 -4.05 -25.18 15.66
C HIS A 89 -3.87 -26.30 16.68
N ASP A 90 -3.81 -27.56 16.23
CA ASP A 90 -3.66 -28.72 17.12
C ASP A 90 -2.27 -28.74 17.76
N SER A 91 -1.25 -28.55 16.95
CA SER A 91 0.13 -28.49 17.42
C SER A 91 0.54 -27.09 17.90
N LYS A 92 -0.33 -26.09 17.84
CA LYS A 92 -0.10 -24.67 18.15
C LYS A 92 1.15 -24.14 17.45
N ALA A 93 1.18 -24.21 16.14
CA ALA A 93 2.32 -23.82 15.32
C ALA A 93 1.93 -22.95 14.13
N VAL A 94 2.78 -21.99 13.82
CA VAL A 94 2.77 -21.25 12.57
C VAL A 94 3.88 -21.78 11.68
N ILE A 95 3.55 -22.12 10.45
CA ILE A 95 4.49 -22.64 9.47
C ILE A 95 4.75 -21.55 8.43
N LEU A 96 6.02 -21.22 8.23
CA LEU A 96 6.45 -20.24 7.22
C LEU A 96 6.87 -20.95 5.94
N GLU A 97 6.88 -20.20 4.84
CA GLU A 97 7.55 -20.63 3.62
C GLU A 97 8.98 -21.11 3.94
N GLY A 98 9.44 -22.20 3.32
CA GLY A 98 10.70 -22.86 3.66
C GLY A 98 10.63 -23.78 4.88
N ASN A 99 9.42 -24.18 5.33
CA ASN A 99 9.17 -25.15 6.41
C ASN A 99 9.72 -24.75 7.78
N ILE A 100 9.85 -23.46 8.05
CA ILE A 100 10.23 -22.95 9.37
C ILE A 100 9.00 -22.97 10.28
N THR A 101 9.05 -23.74 11.36
CA THR A 101 7.95 -23.86 12.33
C THR A 101 8.20 -23.01 13.56
N VAL A 102 7.18 -22.24 13.97
CA VAL A 102 7.22 -21.40 15.17
C VAL A 102 6.05 -21.79 16.07
N LYS A 103 6.34 -22.39 17.24
CA LYS A 103 5.33 -22.74 18.24
C LYS A 103 4.83 -21.50 18.97
N TYR A 104 3.58 -21.54 19.45
CA TYR A 104 2.99 -20.45 20.23
C TYR A 104 2.12 -20.94 21.38
N ASP A 105 1.99 -20.14 22.40
CA ASP A 105 0.92 -20.24 23.39
C ASP A 105 -0.24 -19.34 23.02
N TYR A 106 0.09 -18.16 22.46
CA TYR A 106 -0.86 -17.20 21.92
C TYR A 106 -0.47 -16.83 20.49
N LEU A 107 -1.45 -16.81 19.60
CA LEU A 107 -1.27 -16.38 18.20
C LEU A 107 -2.11 -15.13 17.93
N VAL A 108 -1.50 -14.13 17.31
CA VAL A 108 -2.19 -12.91 16.87
C VAL A 108 -2.02 -12.70 15.38
N LEU A 109 -3.12 -12.84 14.64
CA LEU A 109 -3.19 -12.64 13.20
C LEU A 109 -3.46 -11.15 12.92
N ALA A 110 -2.45 -10.44 12.44
CA ALA A 110 -2.47 -9.01 12.16
C ALA A 110 -1.92 -8.69 10.75
N ASN A 111 -2.04 -9.65 9.83
CA ASN A 111 -1.46 -9.65 8.49
C ASN A 111 -2.15 -8.69 7.50
N GLY A 112 -3.21 -7.98 7.93
CA GLY A 112 -3.91 -7.00 7.11
C GLY A 112 -4.63 -7.61 5.91
N VAL A 113 -4.80 -6.82 4.87
CA VAL A 113 -5.57 -7.14 3.67
C VAL A 113 -4.79 -6.81 2.40
N THR A 114 -5.39 -7.07 1.24
CA THR A 114 -4.87 -6.71 -0.08
C THR A 114 -5.98 -6.05 -0.91
N ALA A 115 -5.64 -5.52 -2.08
CA ALA A 115 -6.63 -4.98 -3.00
C ALA A 115 -7.67 -6.04 -3.37
N ASN A 116 -8.92 -5.61 -3.48
CA ASN A 116 -10.04 -6.41 -3.99
C ASN A 116 -10.48 -5.84 -5.33
N TYR A 117 -10.41 -6.65 -6.37
CA TYR A 117 -10.81 -6.26 -7.72
C TYR A 117 -12.26 -6.65 -8.04
N PHE A 118 -13.00 -7.21 -7.08
CA PHE A 118 -14.44 -7.59 -7.19
C PHE A 118 -14.76 -8.51 -8.37
N GLY A 119 -13.79 -9.24 -8.90
CA GLY A 119 -13.96 -10.08 -10.07
C GLY A 119 -14.14 -9.31 -11.38
N ILE A 120 -13.83 -8.01 -11.39
CA ILE A 120 -13.92 -7.18 -12.61
C ILE A 120 -12.86 -7.66 -13.61
N PRO A 121 -13.27 -8.03 -14.84
CA PRO A 121 -12.35 -8.52 -15.86
C PRO A 121 -11.18 -7.57 -16.11
N GLY A 122 -9.95 -8.10 -16.15
CA GLY A 122 -8.72 -7.37 -16.39
C GLY A 122 -8.26 -6.42 -15.27
N ALA A 123 -9.05 -6.22 -14.20
CA ALA A 123 -8.68 -5.27 -13.15
C ALA A 123 -7.41 -5.71 -12.40
N GLU A 124 -7.24 -6.99 -12.10
CA GLU A 124 -6.03 -7.51 -11.46
C GLU A 124 -4.79 -7.44 -12.36
N GLU A 125 -5.00 -7.56 -13.67
CA GLU A 125 -3.92 -7.58 -14.66
C GLU A 125 -3.44 -6.18 -15.04
N PHE A 126 -4.35 -5.24 -15.24
CA PHE A 126 -4.06 -3.94 -15.86
C PHE A 126 -4.17 -2.75 -14.90
N ALA A 127 -4.81 -2.90 -13.73
CA ALA A 127 -4.89 -1.81 -12.77
C ALA A 127 -3.80 -1.90 -11.71
N MET A 128 -3.29 -0.74 -11.28
CA MET A 128 -2.25 -0.61 -10.27
C MET A 128 -2.89 -0.33 -8.91
N PRO A 129 -2.84 -1.26 -7.95
CA PRO A 129 -3.33 -1.00 -6.61
C PRO A 129 -2.38 -0.08 -5.84
N LEU A 130 -2.91 0.66 -4.87
CA LEU A 130 -2.12 1.56 -4.03
C LEU A 130 -2.28 1.18 -2.54
N TYR A 131 -1.70 0.06 -2.15
CA TYR A 131 -1.79 -0.46 -0.79
C TYR A 131 -0.43 -0.75 -0.15
N ARG A 132 0.62 -1.01 -0.97
CA ARG A 132 1.98 -1.35 -0.54
C ARG A 132 2.99 -0.34 -1.06
N ARG A 133 4.13 -0.24 -0.35
CA ARG A 133 5.25 0.62 -0.78
C ARG A 133 5.73 0.30 -2.20
N SER A 134 5.88 -0.98 -2.54
CA SER A 134 6.30 -1.39 -3.89
C SER A 134 5.33 -0.93 -4.98
N GLN A 135 4.02 -0.96 -4.70
CA GLN A 135 2.99 -0.49 -5.62
C GLN A 135 3.04 1.04 -5.81
N ALA A 136 3.26 1.78 -4.72
CA ALA A 136 3.44 3.23 -4.82
C ALA A 136 4.69 3.61 -5.63
N LEU A 137 5.80 2.87 -5.47
CA LEU A 137 7.01 3.06 -6.26
C LEU A 137 6.78 2.72 -7.73
N ALA A 138 6.15 1.59 -8.02
CA ALA A 138 5.85 1.20 -9.40
C ALA A 138 4.93 2.21 -10.09
N LEU A 139 3.91 2.73 -9.40
CA LEU A 139 3.03 3.76 -9.91
C LEU A 139 3.79 5.06 -10.18
N ARG A 140 4.63 5.49 -9.24
CA ARG A 140 5.50 6.66 -9.41
C ARG A 140 6.37 6.54 -10.65
N ASP A 141 7.08 5.44 -10.76
CA ASP A 141 8.04 5.22 -11.85
C ASP A 141 7.32 5.15 -13.19
N LEU A 142 6.13 4.54 -13.24
CA LEU A 142 5.30 4.51 -14.45
C LEU A 142 4.79 5.90 -14.85
N ILE A 143 4.36 6.73 -13.89
CA ILE A 143 3.94 8.11 -14.17
C ILE A 143 5.10 8.88 -14.82
N PHE A 144 6.29 8.85 -14.21
CA PHE A 144 7.43 9.59 -14.73
C PHE A 144 7.94 9.01 -16.06
N ALA A 145 7.94 7.69 -16.26
CA ALA A 145 8.28 7.10 -17.55
C ALA A 145 7.33 7.55 -18.67
N ASN A 146 6.04 7.70 -18.38
CA ASN A 146 5.08 8.24 -19.36
C ASN A 146 5.34 9.73 -19.65
N LEU A 147 5.72 10.53 -18.63
CA LEU A 147 6.08 11.92 -18.82
C LEU A 147 7.34 12.09 -19.67
N GLU A 148 8.40 11.32 -19.36
CA GLU A 148 9.64 11.32 -20.16
C GLU A 148 9.39 10.88 -21.60
N ASN A 149 8.61 9.81 -21.81
CA ASN A 149 8.26 9.38 -23.15
C ASN A 149 7.48 10.45 -23.93
N ALA A 150 6.58 11.18 -23.26
CA ALA A 150 5.85 12.28 -23.90
C ALA A 150 6.77 13.46 -24.23
N ALA A 151 7.73 13.77 -23.36
CA ALA A 151 8.68 14.85 -23.56
C ALA A 151 9.63 14.56 -24.74
N VAL A 152 10.09 13.31 -24.89
CA VAL A 152 11.05 12.90 -25.95
C VAL A 152 10.35 12.67 -27.29
N ASN A 153 9.19 12.01 -27.32
CA ASN A 153 8.54 11.57 -28.55
C ASN A 153 7.53 12.57 -29.12
N GLY A 154 7.43 13.76 -28.53
CA GLY A 154 6.55 14.82 -28.97
C GLY A 154 5.17 14.79 -28.31
N GLN A 155 4.54 15.97 -28.38
CA GLN A 155 3.39 16.35 -27.57
C GLN A 155 2.05 15.80 -28.08
N ASP A 156 2.06 14.89 -29.07
CA ASP A 156 0.83 14.50 -29.77
C ASP A 156 -0.04 13.46 -29.03
N ARG A 157 0.41 12.97 -27.89
CA ARG A 157 -0.35 11.98 -27.11
C ARG A 157 -0.84 12.55 -25.79
N ASP A 158 -2.15 12.41 -25.56
CA ASP A 158 -2.74 12.71 -24.26
C ASP A 158 -2.26 11.69 -23.22
N LEU A 159 -1.86 12.18 -22.05
CA LEU A 159 -1.60 11.36 -20.89
C LEU A 159 -2.88 11.24 -20.06
N ARG A 160 -3.38 10.02 -19.91
CA ARG A 160 -4.65 9.77 -19.25
C ARG A 160 -4.45 8.83 -18.06
N VAL A 161 -4.88 9.30 -16.89
CA VAL A 161 -4.86 8.54 -15.64
C VAL A 161 -6.29 8.39 -15.14
N VAL A 162 -6.73 7.16 -14.91
CA VAL A 162 -8.02 6.88 -14.30
C VAL A 162 -7.78 6.35 -12.89
N VAL A 163 -8.36 7.00 -11.88
CA VAL A 163 -8.37 6.58 -10.49
C VAL A 163 -9.73 5.95 -10.19
N VAL A 164 -9.75 4.70 -9.76
CA VAL A 164 -10.98 3.95 -9.45
C VAL A 164 -11.20 3.91 -7.95
N GLY A 165 -12.30 4.48 -7.49
CA GLY A 165 -12.72 4.57 -6.10
C GLY A 165 -12.66 5.98 -5.51
N GLY A 166 -13.80 6.48 -5.02
CA GLY A 166 -13.98 7.80 -4.43
C GLY A 166 -13.78 7.85 -2.90
N GLY A 167 -13.15 6.83 -2.31
CA GLY A 167 -12.71 6.83 -0.91
C GLY A 167 -11.51 7.75 -0.67
N ALA A 168 -10.99 7.79 0.58
CA ALA A 168 -9.87 8.65 0.95
C ALA A 168 -8.66 8.44 0.03
N THR A 169 -8.23 7.19 -0.18
CA THR A 169 -7.06 6.88 -1.03
C THR A 169 -7.22 7.41 -2.46
N GLY A 170 -8.39 7.21 -3.08
CA GLY A 170 -8.63 7.68 -4.45
C GLY A 170 -8.68 9.20 -4.56
N VAL A 171 -9.40 9.86 -3.65
CA VAL A 171 -9.48 11.34 -3.60
C VAL A 171 -8.10 11.97 -3.36
N GLU A 172 -7.33 11.44 -2.40
CA GLU A 172 -5.97 11.90 -2.09
C GLU A 172 -5.01 11.68 -3.26
N THR A 173 -5.13 10.53 -3.94
CA THR A 173 -4.31 10.23 -5.13
C THR A 173 -4.66 11.13 -6.30
N ALA A 174 -5.95 11.28 -6.63
CA ALA A 174 -6.39 12.14 -7.72
C ALA A 174 -6.03 13.62 -7.45
N GLY A 175 -6.20 14.07 -6.19
CA GLY A 175 -5.81 15.41 -5.75
C GLY A 175 -4.31 15.67 -5.89
N ALA A 176 -3.47 14.69 -5.50
CA ALA A 176 -2.01 14.80 -5.61
C ALA A 176 -1.52 14.74 -7.06
N LEU A 177 -2.13 13.93 -7.92
CA LEU A 177 -1.87 13.91 -9.35
C LEU A 177 -2.23 15.25 -10.01
N ALA A 178 -3.36 15.83 -9.64
CA ALA A 178 -3.76 17.14 -10.12
C ALA A 178 -2.84 18.26 -9.60
N GLU A 179 -2.35 18.16 -8.37
CA GLU A 179 -1.33 19.08 -7.83
C GLU A 179 -0.04 19.01 -8.65
N MET A 180 0.47 17.79 -8.90
CA MET A 180 1.66 17.57 -9.74
C MET A 180 1.47 18.18 -11.14
N ARG A 181 0.36 17.86 -11.81
CA ARG A 181 0.03 18.42 -13.13
C ARG A 181 -0.04 19.95 -13.14
N ASN A 182 -0.67 20.55 -12.14
CA ASN A 182 -0.97 21.97 -12.13
C ASN A 182 0.18 22.85 -11.62
N LEU A 183 1.03 22.33 -10.71
CA LEU A 183 2.05 23.11 -10.02
C LEU A 183 3.48 22.68 -10.35
N ASP A 184 3.77 21.38 -10.41
CA ASP A 184 5.14 20.88 -10.57
C ASP A 184 5.53 20.81 -12.06
N MET A 185 4.68 20.21 -12.89
CA MET A 185 4.96 19.98 -14.30
C MET A 185 5.22 21.25 -15.13
N PRO A 186 4.53 22.39 -14.93
CA PRO A 186 4.84 23.59 -15.70
C PRO A 186 6.28 24.08 -15.56
N THR A 187 6.97 23.64 -14.50
CA THR A 187 8.39 23.99 -14.27
C THR A 187 9.33 22.87 -14.65
N THR A 188 8.95 21.60 -14.40
CA THR A 188 9.81 20.43 -14.64
C THR A 188 9.69 19.86 -16.05
N TYR A 189 8.56 20.04 -16.70
CA TYR A 189 8.25 19.63 -18.07
C TYR A 189 7.60 20.76 -18.85
N PRO A 190 8.31 21.89 -19.07
CA PRO A 190 7.74 23.07 -19.75
C PRO A 190 7.34 22.79 -21.20
N GLU A 191 7.90 21.76 -21.82
CA GLU A 191 7.57 21.27 -23.16
C GLU A 191 6.22 20.54 -23.23
N LEU A 192 5.68 20.07 -22.10
CA LEU A 192 4.40 19.35 -22.07
C LEU A 192 3.22 20.30 -21.78
N ASP A 193 2.22 20.28 -22.64
CA ASP A 193 0.98 20.99 -22.35
C ASP A 193 0.17 20.26 -21.27
N LYS A 194 0.09 20.84 -20.07
CA LYS A 194 -0.68 20.30 -18.95
C LYS A 194 -2.16 20.04 -19.27
N ARG A 195 -2.74 20.71 -20.29
CA ARG A 195 -4.13 20.51 -20.72
C ARG A 195 -4.34 19.13 -21.36
N ARG A 196 -3.26 18.51 -21.84
CA ARG A 196 -3.28 17.15 -22.43
C ARG A 196 -3.10 16.05 -21.39
N ILE A 197 -2.99 16.40 -20.09
CA ILE A 197 -2.92 15.46 -18.99
C ILE A 197 -4.26 15.38 -18.31
N HIS A 198 -4.97 14.31 -18.56
CA HIS A 198 -6.32 14.08 -18.07
C HIS A 198 -6.29 13.16 -16.85
N ILE A 199 -6.99 13.56 -15.79
CA ILE A 199 -7.15 12.77 -14.58
C ILE A 199 -8.63 12.58 -14.36
N SER A 200 -9.11 11.34 -14.42
CA SER A 200 -10.50 10.99 -14.13
C SER A 200 -10.57 10.23 -12.81
N LEU A 201 -11.56 10.52 -11.97
CA LEU A 201 -11.90 9.79 -10.76
C LEU A 201 -13.27 9.16 -10.93
N VAL A 202 -13.30 7.82 -10.95
CA VAL A 202 -14.52 7.02 -11.14
C VAL A 202 -14.98 6.48 -9.81
N GLU A 203 -16.22 6.78 -9.41
CA GLU A 203 -16.85 6.32 -8.17
C GLU A 203 -18.26 5.78 -8.46
N MET A 204 -18.51 4.56 -7.99
CA MET A 204 -19.80 3.88 -8.15
C MET A 204 -20.92 4.55 -7.33
N GLY A 205 -20.57 5.16 -6.20
CA GLY A 205 -21.50 5.85 -5.34
C GLY A 205 -21.86 7.25 -5.83
N GLU A 206 -22.86 7.83 -5.19
CA GLU A 206 -23.33 9.20 -5.48
C GLU A 206 -22.34 10.28 -5.01
N HIS A 207 -21.44 9.94 -4.11
CA HIS A 207 -20.57 10.90 -3.46
C HIS A 207 -19.16 10.34 -3.27
N VAL A 208 -18.16 11.18 -3.49
CA VAL A 208 -16.83 10.92 -2.95
C VAL A 208 -16.86 11.04 -1.42
N LEU A 209 -15.96 10.33 -0.73
CA LEU A 209 -15.80 10.39 0.72
C LEU A 209 -17.13 10.16 1.47
N ALA A 210 -17.89 9.18 1.05
CA ALA A 210 -19.24 8.87 1.53
C ALA A 210 -19.42 8.88 3.07
N PRO A 211 -18.45 8.45 3.92
CA PRO A 211 -18.58 8.51 5.37
C PRO A 211 -18.56 9.92 5.98
N PHE A 212 -18.22 10.95 5.21
CA PHE A 212 -18.19 12.32 5.71
C PHE A 212 -19.56 12.99 5.63
N HIS A 213 -19.73 14.03 6.45
CA HIS A 213 -20.94 14.86 6.44
C HIS A 213 -21.15 15.52 5.05
N PRO A 214 -22.42 15.70 4.57
CA PRO A 214 -22.74 16.25 3.27
C PRO A 214 -21.94 17.49 2.88
N ASN A 215 -21.90 18.52 3.73
CA ASN A 215 -21.15 19.76 3.45
C ASN A 215 -19.65 19.56 3.21
N LEU A 216 -19.05 18.53 3.79
CA LEU A 216 -17.63 18.18 3.57
C LEU A 216 -17.45 17.42 2.26
N ARG A 217 -18.38 16.54 1.91
CA ARG A 217 -18.39 15.82 0.64
C ARG A 217 -18.55 16.79 -0.54
N ASP A 218 -19.48 17.74 -0.42
CA ASP A 218 -19.71 18.77 -1.45
C ASP A 218 -18.49 19.66 -1.62
N TYR A 219 -17.85 20.05 -0.51
CA TYR A 219 -16.59 20.78 -0.58
C TYR A 219 -15.52 19.96 -1.31
N ALA A 220 -15.35 18.69 -0.98
CA ALA A 220 -14.36 17.81 -1.62
C ALA A 220 -14.63 17.64 -3.12
N LYS A 221 -15.91 17.42 -3.51
CA LYS A 221 -16.35 17.35 -4.90
C LYS A 221 -15.96 18.61 -5.67
N ASN A 222 -16.30 19.78 -5.12
CA ASN A 222 -16.04 21.06 -5.78
C ASN A 222 -14.54 21.33 -5.90
N GLU A 223 -13.74 20.97 -4.89
CA GLU A 223 -12.29 21.12 -4.93
C GLU A 223 -11.62 20.20 -5.97
N LEU A 224 -12.12 18.97 -6.14
CA LEU A 224 -11.64 18.06 -7.20
C LEU A 224 -11.93 18.63 -8.60
N ILE A 225 -13.16 19.09 -8.84
CA ILE A 225 -13.57 19.70 -10.11
C ILE A 225 -12.75 20.97 -10.39
N LYS A 226 -12.57 21.84 -9.38
CA LYS A 226 -11.76 23.07 -9.50
C LYS A 226 -10.31 22.78 -9.88
N ARG A 227 -9.78 21.63 -9.48
CA ARG A 227 -8.44 21.17 -9.86
C ARG A 227 -8.39 20.56 -11.26
N GLY A 228 -9.52 20.49 -11.97
CA GLY A 228 -9.63 19.94 -13.31
C GLY A 228 -9.59 18.41 -13.34
N ILE A 229 -10.13 17.77 -12.31
CA ILE A 229 -10.36 16.32 -12.30
C ILE A 229 -11.73 16.05 -12.94
N ASP A 230 -11.77 15.15 -13.91
CA ASP A 230 -13.00 14.61 -14.47
C ASP A 230 -13.62 13.64 -13.49
N LEU A 231 -14.65 14.08 -12.76
CA LEU A 231 -15.27 13.33 -11.69
C LEU A 231 -16.52 12.59 -12.19
N ARG A 232 -16.43 11.26 -12.24
CA ARG A 232 -17.48 10.34 -12.69
C ARG A 232 -18.13 9.66 -11.48
N LEU A 233 -19.21 10.23 -10.96
CA LEU A 233 -20.02 9.66 -9.89
C LEU A 233 -21.13 8.77 -10.46
N LYS A 234 -21.70 7.87 -9.62
CA LYS A 234 -22.71 6.87 -10.02
C LYS A 234 -22.23 5.99 -11.17
N THR A 235 -20.92 5.82 -11.29
CA THR A 235 -20.27 5.21 -12.45
C THR A 235 -19.50 3.97 -11.99
N ALA A 236 -19.91 2.81 -12.48
CA ALA A 236 -19.27 1.52 -12.17
C ALA A 236 -18.21 1.18 -13.23
N VAL A 237 -17.07 0.67 -12.81
CA VAL A 237 -16.09 0.04 -13.72
C VAL A 237 -16.56 -1.37 -14.01
N LYS A 238 -16.70 -1.73 -15.27
CA LYS A 238 -17.15 -3.04 -15.75
C LYS A 238 -16.01 -3.91 -16.25
N GLU A 239 -14.97 -3.32 -16.81
CA GLU A 239 -13.80 -4.00 -17.33
C GLU A 239 -12.60 -3.03 -17.31
N VAL A 240 -11.41 -3.57 -17.06
CA VAL A 240 -10.15 -2.85 -17.22
C VAL A 240 -9.36 -3.50 -18.33
N ARG A 241 -8.90 -2.70 -19.28
CA ARG A 241 -8.08 -3.12 -20.42
C ARG A 241 -6.72 -2.44 -20.35
N ARG A 242 -5.80 -2.92 -21.18
CA ARG A 242 -4.46 -2.33 -21.29
C ARG A 242 -4.47 -0.84 -21.67
N ASP A 243 -5.45 -0.42 -22.43
CA ASP A 243 -5.59 0.91 -23.03
C ASP A 243 -6.69 1.78 -22.38
N GLY A 244 -7.36 1.26 -21.32
CA GLY A 244 -8.38 2.03 -20.62
C GLY A 244 -9.35 1.20 -19.77
N VAL A 245 -10.47 1.81 -19.44
CA VAL A 245 -11.52 1.20 -18.63
C VAL A 245 -12.88 1.34 -19.31
N LEU A 246 -13.67 0.27 -19.30
CA LEU A 246 -15.08 0.30 -19.64
C LEU A 246 -15.87 0.67 -18.39
N ILE A 247 -16.59 1.79 -18.44
CA ILE A 247 -17.42 2.28 -17.36
C ILE A 247 -18.90 2.23 -17.75
N GLU A 248 -19.78 2.23 -16.75
CA GLU A 248 -21.21 2.26 -16.94
C GLU A 248 -21.87 3.21 -15.95
N ASN A 249 -22.73 4.10 -16.47
CA ASN A 249 -23.56 5.02 -15.71
C ASN A 249 -25.00 4.90 -16.23
N ASP A 250 -25.95 4.59 -15.35
CA ASP A 250 -27.39 4.45 -15.66
C ASP A 250 -27.64 3.58 -16.91
N GLY A 251 -26.90 2.47 -17.06
CA GLY A 251 -27.01 1.52 -18.16
C GLY A 251 -26.25 1.94 -19.44
N ASN A 252 -25.73 3.16 -19.52
CA ASN A 252 -24.92 3.62 -20.63
C ASN A 252 -23.47 3.26 -20.43
N GLN A 253 -22.88 2.55 -21.36
CA GLN A 253 -21.46 2.18 -21.32
C GLN A 253 -20.61 3.16 -22.12
N GLU A 254 -19.46 3.52 -21.56
CA GLU A 254 -18.46 4.39 -22.16
C GLU A 254 -17.06 3.78 -21.97
N PHE A 255 -16.22 3.84 -22.98
CA PHE A 255 -14.81 3.48 -22.84
C PHE A 255 -13.98 4.74 -22.58
N LEU A 256 -13.32 4.77 -21.41
CA LEU A 256 -12.37 5.82 -21.05
C LEU A 256 -10.96 5.35 -21.39
N PRO A 257 -10.30 5.92 -22.40
CA PRO A 257 -8.89 5.62 -22.68
C PRO A 257 -8.02 6.02 -21.49
N ALA A 258 -7.08 5.14 -21.09
CA ALA A 258 -6.13 5.41 -20.01
C ALA A 258 -4.83 4.65 -20.22
N GLY A 259 -3.69 5.35 -20.07
CA GLY A 259 -2.38 4.74 -20.00
C GLY A 259 -2.04 4.22 -18.60
N ILE A 260 -2.73 4.73 -17.56
CA ILE A 260 -2.55 4.35 -16.17
C ILE A 260 -3.92 4.22 -15.51
N VAL A 261 -4.19 3.06 -14.91
CA VAL A 261 -5.37 2.83 -14.08
C VAL A 261 -4.94 2.58 -12.64
N VAL A 262 -5.31 3.47 -11.71
CA VAL A 262 -5.02 3.33 -10.29
C VAL A 262 -6.21 2.72 -9.57
N TRP A 263 -6.00 1.57 -8.94
CA TRP A 263 -7.05 0.88 -8.18
C TRP A 263 -7.02 1.29 -6.71
N ALA A 264 -7.91 2.17 -6.33
CA ALA A 264 -8.08 2.68 -4.96
C ALA A 264 -9.42 2.22 -4.33
N SER A 265 -10.02 1.15 -4.83
CA SER A 265 -11.34 0.64 -4.45
C SER A 265 -11.25 -0.74 -3.82
N GLY A 266 -11.77 -0.85 -2.60
CA GLY A 266 -11.97 -2.14 -1.93
C GLY A 266 -10.70 -2.87 -1.49
N VAL A 267 -10.86 -3.61 -0.39
CA VAL A 267 -9.81 -4.49 0.15
C VAL A 267 -10.45 -5.81 0.61
N ALA A 268 -9.67 -6.89 0.58
CA ALA A 268 -10.07 -8.22 1.03
C ALA A 268 -8.92 -8.94 1.73
N ALA A 269 -9.21 -9.99 2.46
CA ALA A 269 -8.19 -10.85 3.05
C ALA A 269 -7.29 -11.47 1.96
N HIS A 270 -6.06 -11.77 2.33
CA HIS A 270 -5.17 -12.55 1.46
C HIS A 270 -5.70 -13.94 1.26
N GLY A 271 -5.63 -14.49 0.04
CA GLY A 271 -6.18 -15.80 -0.32
C GLY A 271 -5.69 -16.95 0.58
N VAL A 272 -4.44 -16.90 1.04
CA VAL A 272 -3.85 -17.92 1.93
C VAL A 272 -4.59 -18.07 3.28
N VAL A 273 -5.31 -17.04 3.73
CA VAL A 273 -6.03 -17.08 5.02
C VAL A 273 -7.14 -18.14 5.03
N LYS A 274 -7.72 -18.48 3.87
CA LYS A 274 -8.72 -19.56 3.74
C LYS A 274 -8.17 -20.93 4.18
N ASP A 275 -6.85 -21.12 4.04
CA ASP A 275 -6.17 -22.39 4.33
C ASP A 275 -5.65 -22.46 5.79
N TRP A 276 -5.89 -21.41 6.61
CA TRP A 276 -5.43 -21.34 8.01
C TRP A 276 -6.41 -21.94 9.02
N GLY A 277 -7.52 -22.56 8.58
CA GLY A 277 -8.48 -23.21 9.46
C GLY A 277 -9.22 -22.24 10.41
N VAL A 278 -9.37 -20.98 10.02
CA VAL A 278 -10.08 -19.96 10.81
C VAL A 278 -11.42 -19.61 10.19
N PRO A 279 -12.48 -19.33 10.97
CA PRO A 279 -13.77 -18.91 10.44
C PRO A 279 -13.65 -17.56 9.73
N GLN A 280 -14.26 -17.45 8.55
CA GLN A 280 -14.19 -16.25 7.73
C GLN A 280 -15.59 -15.70 7.43
N GLY A 281 -15.71 -14.38 7.56
CA GLY A 281 -16.87 -13.58 7.19
C GLY A 281 -16.65 -12.76 5.92
N ARG A 282 -17.38 -11.66 5.82
CA ARG A 282 -17.37 -10.76 4.65
C ARG A 282 -15.94 -10.35 4.23
N GLY A 283 -15.63 -10.52 2.96
CA GLY A 283 -14.33 -10.16 2.39
C GLY A 283 -13.20 -11.12 2.80
N GLY A 284 -13.52 -12.35 3.24
CA GLY A 284 -12.56 -13.33 3.71
C GLY A 284 -11.89 -12.96 5.05
N ARG A 285 -12.45 -11.98 5.78
CA ARG A 285 -11.93 -11.52 7.07
C ARG A 285 -12.19 -12.56 8.16
N ILE A 286 -11.25 -12.69 9.09
CA ILE A 286 -11.35 -13.65 10.19
C ILE A 286 -12.41 -13.20 11.21
N GLU A 287 -13.36 -14.07 11.53
CA GLU A 287 -14.39 -13.78 12.51
C GLU A 287 -13.85 -13.85 13.94
N VAL A 288 -14.16 -12.79 14.70
CA VAL A 288 -13.73 -12.66 16.09
C VAL A 288 -14.89 -12.33 17.01
N ASP A 289 -14.70 -12.61 18.30
CA ASP A 289 -15.62 -12.22 19.38
C ASP A 289 -15.36 -10.77 19.85
N GLU A 290 -16.03 -10.38 20.93
CA GLU A 290 -15.91 -9.07 21.55
C GLU A 290 -14.53 -8.80 22.20
N HIS A 291 -13.70 -9.81 22.39
CA HIS A 291 -12.31 -9.69 22.87
C HIS A 291 -11.28 -9.78 21.74
N GLN A 292 -11.73 -9.87 20.48
CA GLN A 292 -10.90 -10.08 19.28
C GLN A 292 -10.27 -11.48 19.22
N GLN A 293 -10.79 -12.45 20.00
CA GLN A 293 -10.40 -13.85 19.88
C GLN A 293 -11.12 -14.47 18.68
N VAL A 294 -10.42 -15.31 17.94
CA VAL A 294 -10.99 -16.04 16.79
C VAL A 294 -12.07 -16.97 17.29
N ARG A 295 -13.27 -16.89 16.70
CA ARG A 295 -14.42 -17.72 17.14
C ARG A 295 -14.08 -19.20 17.11
N GLY A 296 -14.27 -19.89 18.22
CA GLY A 296 -14.00 -21.33 18.35
C GLY A 296 -12.54 -21.75 18.53
N ILE A 297 -11.59 -20.82 18.57
CA ILE A 297 -10.16 -21.16 18.68
C ILE A 297 -9.51 -20.41 19.87
N PRO A 298 -9.43 -21.03 21.05
CA PRO A 298 -8.83 -20.41 22.23
C PRO A 298 -7.36 -20.04 22.04
N GLY A 299 -6.96 -18.86 22.55
CA GLY A 299 -5.57 -18.38 22.46
C GLY A 299 -5.16 -17.84 21.09
N VAL A 300 -6.08 -17.84 20.11
CA VAL A 300 -5.85 -17.25 18.79
C VAL A 300 -6.69 -15.98 18.64
N PHE A 301 -6.06 -14.90 18.24
CA PHE A 301 -6.68 -13.57 18.06
C PHE A 301 -6.48 -13.07 16.64
N ALA A 302 -7.42 -12.24 16.15
CA ALA A 302 -7.21 -11.50 14.90
C ALA A 302 -7.52 -10.03 15.11
N ILE A 303 -6.68 -9.13 14.55
CA ILE A 303 -6.78 -7.69 14.76
C ILE A 303 -6.52 -6.89 13.48
N GLY A 304 -7.14 -5.71 13.42
CA GLY A 304 -7.00 -4.80 12.28
C GLY A 304 -7.85 -5.23 11.09
N ASP A 305 -7.40 -4.89 9.90
CA ASP A 305 -8.20 -5.02 8.68
C ASP A 305 -8.57 -6.47 8.33
N ILE A 306 -7.77 -7.43 8.80
CA ILE A 306 -8.03 -8.87 8.60
C ILE A 306 -9.18 -9.40 9.48
N SER A 307 -9.51 -8.74 10.58
CA SER A 307 -10.53 -9.21 11.53
C SER A 307 -11.89 -8.56 11.29
N VAL A 308 -12.96 -9.27 11.58
CA VAL A 308 -14.34 -8.77 11.62
C VAL A 308 -15.07 -9.37 12.81
N ASN A 309 -15.67 -8.52 13.64
CA ASN A 309 -16.71 -8.99 14.56
C ASN A 309 -18.05 -8.83 13.82
N PRO A 310 -18.76 -9.92 13.49
CA PRO A 310 -20.04 -9.85 12.78
C PRO A 310 -21.10 -9.05 13.51
N ASP A 311 -21.08 -9.07 14.85
CA ASP A 311 -22.06 -8.41 15.69
C ASP A 311 -21.81 -6.89 15.83
N SER A 312 -20.55 -6.46 15.58
CA SER A 312 -20.15 -5.05 15.64
C SER A 312 -19.02 -4.77 14.62
N PRO A 313 -19.32 -4.76 13.32
CA PRO A 313 -18.32 -4.60 12.28
C PRO A 313 -17.70 -3.21 12.31
N LEU A 314 -16.36 -3.15 12.26
CA LEU A 314 -15.60 -1.91 12.23
C LEU A 314 -15.01 -1.64 10.83
N PRO A 315 -14.81 -0.35 10.51
CA PRO A 315 -14.13 0.03 9.27
C PRO A 315 -12.65 -0.41 9.29
N GLN A 316 -12.14 -0.72 8.12
CA GLN A 316 -10.73 -1.12 7.91
C GLN A 316 -9.84 0.13 7.88
N LEU A 317 -9.49 0.61 9.06
CA LEU A 317 -8.72 1.83 9.28
C LEU A 317 -7.61 1.61 10.31
N GLY A 318 -6.57 2.45 10.27
CA GLY A 318 -5.45 2.35 11.21
C GLY A 318 -5.84 2.51 12.68
N GLN A 319 -6.82 3.36 13.01
CA GLN A 319 -7.24 3.58 14.41
C GLN A 319 -7.95 2.37 15.04
N PRO A 320 -8.94 1.71 14.41
CA PRO A 320 -9.47 0.44 14.91
C PRO A 320 -8.36 -0.61 15.09
N ALA A 321 -7.45 -0.75 14.13
CA ALA A 321 -6.34 -1.69 14.22
C ALA A 321 -5.43 -1.45 15.43
N ILE A 322 -5.03 -0.19 15.66
CA ILE A 322 -4.20 0.20 16.82
C ILE A 322 -4.92 -0.08 18.15
N GLN A 323 -6.21 0.26 18.23
CA GLN A 323 -6.99 0.08 19.46
C GLN A 323 -7.26 -1.39 19.74
N ALA A 324 -7.59 -2.20 18.72
CA ALA A 324 -7.74 -3.64 18.84
C ALA A 324 -6.43 -4.30 19.31
N GLY A 325 -5.27 -3.93 18.72
CA GLY A 325 -3.97 -4.43 19.15
C GLY A 325 -3.66 -4.13 20.61
N LYS A 326 -3.94 -2.90 21.07
CA LYS A 326 -3.79 -2.53 22.49
C LYS A 326 -4.75 -3.28 23.40
N HIS A 327 -5.96 -3.60 22.92
CA HIS A 327 -6.95 -4.37 23.67
C HIS A 327 -6.51 -5.82 23.83
N VAL A 328 -6.13 -6.50 22.75
CA VAL A 328 -5.65 -7.90 22.81
C VAL A 328 -4.40 -8.02 23.69
N ALA A 329 -3.52 -7.03 23.68
CA ALA A 329 -2.39 -7.02 24.61
C ALA A 329 -2.82 -7.00 26.08
N LYS A 330 -3.92 -6.30 26.42
CA LYS A 330 -4.49 -6.34 27.79
C LYS A 330 -5.13 -7.68 28.10
N VAL A 331 -5.78 -8.31 27.12
CA VAL A 331 -6.37 -9.66 27.27
C VAL A 331 -5.26 -10.67 27.56
N ILE A 332 -4.21 -10.72 26.74
CA ILE A 332 -3.07 -11.64 26.93
C ILE A 332 -2.39 -11.35 28.27
N HIS A 333 -2.15 -10.09 28.63
CA HIS A 333 -1.57 -9.74 29.91
C HIS A 333 -2.41 -10.26 31.09
N ALA A 334 -3.72 -10.09 31.05
CA ALA A 334 -4.63 -10.58 32.11
C ALA A 334 -4.60 -12.11 32.21
N GLN A 335 -4.56 -12.82 31.08
CA GLN A 335 -4.48 -14.29 31.08
C GLN A 335 -3.15 -14.80 31.64
N VAL A 336 -2.03 -14.17 31.26
CA VAL A 336 -0.69 -14.55 31.73
C VAL A 336 -0.48 -14.25 33.23
N SER A 337 -1.02 -13.11 33.71
CA SER A 337 -0.87 -12.70 35.12
C SER A 337 -1.97 -13.24 36.03
N ASN A 338 -2.92 -14.05 35.53
CA ASN A 338 -4.14 -14.44 36.23
C ASN A 338 -4.92 -13.24 36.81
N GLY A 339 -4.83 -12.13 36.07
CA GLY A 339 -5.45 -10.87 36.46
C GLY A 339 -6.89 -10.74 35.95
N ARG A 340 -7.54 -9.60 36.29
CA ARG A 340 -8.90 -9.31 35.84
C ARG A 340 -8.94 -9.08 34.32
N MET A 341 -9.83 -9.80 33.64
CA MET A 341 -10.08 -9.63 32.23
C MET A 341 -10.60 -8.20 31.90
N PRO A 342 -10.10 -7.58 30.83
CA PRO A 342 -10.63 -6.28 30.39
C PRO A 342 -12.09 -6.43 29.92
N LYS A 343 -12.84 -5.31 29.96
CA LYS A 343 -14.19 -5.26 29.36
C LYS A 343 -14.08 -5.56 27.84
N PRO A 344 -15.18 -5.98 27.20
CA PRO A 344 -15.27 -6.15 25.75
C PRO A 344 -14.68 -4.97 24.97
N PHE A 345 -14.11 -5.25 23.80
CA PHE A 345 -13.52 -4.22 22.95
C PHE A 345 -14.57 -3.25 22.45
N LYS A 346 -14.37 -1.98 22.72
CA LYS A 346 -15.20 -0.91 22.19
C LYS A 346 -14.31 0.09 21.48
N TYR A 347 -14.54 0.25 20.17
CA TYR A 347 -13.83 1.24 19.39
C TYR A 347 -14.21 2.66 19.81
N PHE A 348 -13.22 3.47 20.08
CA PHE A 348 -13.37 4.90 20.29
C PHE A 348 -13.04 5.64 19.00
N ASP A 349 -14.10 6.11 18.32
CA ASP A 349 -13.93 6.88 17.09
C ASP A 349 -13.37 8.27 17.41
N LYS A 350 -12.18 8.54 16.88
CA LYS A 350 -11.50 9.85 17.00
C LYS A 350 -11.89 10.80 15.87
N GLY A 351 -12.65 10.31 14.89
CA GLY A 351 -12.98 11.04 13.68
C GLY A 351 -12.14 10.63 12.48
N THR A 352 -12.42 11.27 11.37
CA THR A 352 -11.82 11.00 10.08
C THR A 352 -11.41 12.28 9.36
N MET A 353 -10.42 12.19 8.47
CA MET A 353 -9.93 13.31 7.68
C MET A 353 -9.36 12.81 6.35
N ALA A 354 -9.42 13.66 5.31
CA ALA A 354 -8.85 13.37 3.98
C ALA A 354 -8.34 14.65 3.34
N THR A 355 -7.21 14.57 2.62
CA THR A 355 -6.73 15.70 1.79
C THR A 355 -7.32 15.64 0.39
N ILE A 356 -7.39 16.84 -0.25
CA ILE A 356 -7.83 16.98 -1.64
C ILE A 356 -6.70 17.62 -2.47
N GLY A 357 -5.53 17.76 -1.87
CA GLY A 357 -4.34 18.40 -2.41
C GLY A 357 -3.82 19.49 -1.49
N ARG A 358 -2.85 20.25 -1.96
CA ARG A 358 -2.17 21.30 -1.19
C ARG A 358 -3.16 22.32 -0.61
N ALA A 359 -3.02 22.61 0.69
CA ALA A 359 -3.83 23.57 1.44
C ALA A 359 -5.35 23.29 1.43
N SER A 360 -5.76 22.08 1.06
CA SER A 360 -7.17 21.69 0.99
C SER A 360 -7.38 20.29 1.53
N ALA A 361 -8.18 20.19 2.58
CA ALA A 361 -8.60 18.94 3.21
C ALA A 361 -9.99 19.09 3.83
N ILE A 362 -10.52 17.98 4.29
CA ILE A 362 -11.69 17.93 5.15
C ILE A 362 -11.35 17.14 6.42
N ALA A 363 -11.92 17.56 7.54
CA ALA A 363 -11.72 16.91 8.82
C ALA A 363 -13.03 16.92 9.64
N GLN A 364 -13.39 15.74 10.10
CA GLN A 364 -14.51 15.51 11.01
C GLN A 364 -13.94 14.78 12.24
N VAL A 365 -13.42 15.58 13.17
CA VAL A 365 -12.73 15.09 14.37
C VAL A 365 -13.66 15.25 15.57
N ARG A 366 -13.74 14.24 16.42
CA ARG A 366 -14.56 14.28 17.62
C ARG A 366 -14.13 15.43 18.55
N GLY A 367 -15.10 16.24 18.99
CA GLY A 367 -14.84 17.38 19.87
C GLY A 367 -14.38 18.65 19.16
N LEU A 368 -14.20 18.62 17.82
CA LEU A 368 -13.90 19.80 17.02
C LEU A 368 -15.04 20.12 16.05
N PRO A 369 -15.21 21.38 15.62
CA PRO A 369 -16.10 21.70 14.54
C PRO A 369 -15.64 20.97 13.24
N ARG A 370 -16.56 20.80 12.29
CA ARG A 370 -16.24 20.27 10.97
C ARG A 370 -15.38 21.27 10.21
N LEU A 371 -14.14 20.87 9.90
CA LEU A 371 -13.17 21.75 9.25
C LEU A 371 -13.02 21.40 7.77
N LYS A 372 -12.76 22.42 6.96
CA LYS A 372 -12.45 22.31 5.52
C LYS A 372 -11.36 23.30 5.14
N GLY A 373 -10.70 23.08 4.00
CA GLY A 373 -9.64 23.94 3.48
C GLY A 373 -8.34 23.87 4.28
N PHE A 374 -7.65 24.99 4.39
CA PHE A 374 -6.33 25.08 5.03
C PHE A 374 -6.30 24.62 6.50
N PRO A 375 -7.25 25.00 7.38
CA PRO A 375 -7.23 24.51 8.76
C PRO A 375 -7.33 23.00 8.88
N ALA A 376 -8.19 22.37 8.07
CA ALA A 376 -8.30 20.92 8.01
C ALA A 376 -7.02 20.27 7.48
N TRP A 377 -6.40 20.87 6.47
CA TRP A 377 -5.14 20.40 5.89
C TRP A 377 -3.99 20.49 6.89
N PHE A 378 -3.87 21.58 7.63
CA PHE A 378 -2.85 21.74 8.66
C PHE A 378 -2.96 20.68 9.76
N ILE A 379 -4.19 20.43 10.25
CA ILE A 379 -4.46 19.37 11.24
C ILE A 379 -4.12 17.99 10.64
N TRP A 380 -4.52 17.74 9.40
CA TRP A 380 -4.23 16.50 8.70
C TRP A 380 -2.71 16.23 8.66
N VAL A 381 -1.91 17.21 8.20
CA VAL A 381 -0.44 17.09 8.14
C VAL A 381 0.13 16.81 9.53
N THR A 382 -0.26 17.61 10.52
CA THR A 382 0.24 17.48 11.90
C THR A 382 -0.04 16.12 12.49
N VAL A 383 -1.28 15.62 12.35
CA VAL A 383 -1.67 14.30 12.88
C VAL A 383 -0.93 13.18 12.17
N HIS A 384 -0.82 13.22 10.85
CA HIS A 384 -0.18 12.15 10.10
C HIS A 384 1.33 12.10 10.34
N VAL A 385 2.00 13.24 10.43
CA VAL A 385 3.43 13.30 10.81
C VAL A 385 3.63 12.80 12.24
N ALA A 386 2.79 13.19 13.19
CA ALA A 386 2.88 12.73 14.58
C ALA A 386 2.67 11.21 14.72
N LEU A 387 1.87 10.60 13.88
CA LEU A 387 1.60 9.17 13.87
C LEU A 387 2.69 8.32 13.20
N LEU A 388 3.62 8.93 12.45
CA LEU A 388 4.76 8.22 11.87
C LEU A 388 5.61 7.53 12.95
N LEU A 389 6.15 6.39 12.57
CA LEU A 389 7.04 5.62 13.44
C LEU A 389 8.49 6.14 13.33
N GLY A 390 9.10 6.38 14.48
CA GLY A 390 10.48 6.87 14.59
C GLY A 390 10.62 8.39 14.45
N ASN A 391 11.44 8.98 15.32
CA ASN A 391 11.65 10.44 15.33
C ASN A 391 12.34 10.93 14.05
N ARG A 392 13.27 10.12 13.48
CA ARG A 392 13.89 10.41 12.19
C ARG A 392 12.86 10.62 11.09
N ASN A 393 11.90 9.70 10.96
CA ASN A 393 10.88 9.77 9.92
C ASN A 393 9.95 10.98 10.13
N ARG A 394 9.57 11.28 11.36
CA ARG A 394 8.77 12.49 11.69
C ARG A 394 9.50 13.76 11.26
N PHE A 395 10.77 13.88 11.63
CA PHE A 395 11.58 15.05 11.28
C PHE A 395 11.81 15.15 9.78
N ALA A 396 12.22 14.06 9.12
CA ALA A 396 12.45 14.04 7.68
C ALA A 396 11.17 14.38 6.89
N THR A 397 10.02 13.74 7.23
CA THR A 397 8.75 14.04 6.57
C THR A 397 8.31 15.48 6.80
N MET A 398 8.45 16.00 8.03
CA MET A 398 8.10 17.39 8.33
C MET A 398 8.98 18.35 7.50
N THR A 399 10.27 18.12 7.45
CA THR A 399 11.22 18.94 6.66
C THR A 399 10.89 18.86 5.17
N ASN A 400 10.71 17.67 4.61
CA ASN A 400 10.40 17.48 3.18
C ASN A 400 9.07 18.14 2.80
N LEU A 401 8.02 17.99 3.63
CA LEU A 401 6.74 18.66 3.39
C LEU A 401 6.85 20.19 3.54
N SER A 402 7.62 20.68 4.51
CA SER A 402 7.85 22.12 4.69
C SER A 402 8.59 22.71 3.48
N LEU A 403 9.66 22.06 3.02
CA LEU A 403 10.38 22.46 1.81
C LEU A 403 9.45 22.47 0.60
N LYS A 404 8.70 21.39 0.39
CA LYS A 404 7.75 21.30 -0.72
C LYS A 404 6.70 22.41 -0.69
N TYR A 405 6.10 22.66 0.48
CA TYR A 405 4.96 23.56 0.55
C TYR A 405 5.31 25.03 0.77
N LEU A 406 6.48 25.33 1.34
CA LEU A 406 6.86 26.71 1.67
C LEU A 406 7.89 27.29 0.70
N LEU A 407 8.89 26.51 0.30
CA LEU A 407 10.07 27.03 -0.38
C LEU A 407 10.18 26.62 -1.85
N TRP A 408 9.70 25.44 -2.24
CA TRP A 408 9.94 24.90 -3.56
C TRP A 408 8.64 24.54 -4.27
N ARG A 409 8.55 24.98 -5.53
CA ARG A 409 7.39 24.72 -6.41
C ARG A 409 7.61 23.55 -7.37
N SER A 410 8.85 23.09 -7.55
CA SER A 410 9.23 22.20 -8.65
C SER A 410 10.17 21.08 -8.24
N HIS A 411 10.14 20.66 -6.98
CA HIS A 411 10.95 19.52 -6.62
C HIS A 411 10.11 18.27 -6.51
N ASN A 412 10.70 17.16 -6.88
CA ASN A 412 10.15 15.85 -6.66
C ASN A 412 11.11 15.02 -5.81
N ALA A 413 10.59 14.07 -5.08
CA ALA A 413 11.39 13.06 -4.43
C ALA A 413 12.21 12.30 -5.50
N ILE A 414 13.33 11.73 -5.09
CA ILE A 414 14.19 10.95 -5.98
C ILE A 414 13.35 9.88 -6.69
N VAL A 415 13.38 9.92 -8.02
CA VAL A 415 12.71 8.97 -8.90
C VAL A 415 13.73 7.90 -9.28
N GLY A 416 13.40 6.65 -9.08
CA GLY A 416 14.20 5.53 -9.52
C GLY A 416 14.01 5.25 -11.02
N GLU A 417 14.88 4.46 -11.60
CA GLU A 417 14.68 3.94 -12.94
C GLU A 417 13.50 2.99 -12.96
N THR A 418 12.61 3.17 -13.94
CA THR A 418 11.51 2.25 -14.16
C THR A 418 12.06 0.94 -14.70
N PRO A 419 11.86 -0.19 -14.05
CA PRO A 419 12.23 -1.46 -14.62
C PRO A 419 11.54 -1.64 -15.97
N TYR A 420 12.27 -2.04 -17.00
CA TYR A 420 11.72 -2.31 -18.35
C TYR A 420 10.55 -3.28 -18.36
N VAL A 421 10.37 -4.02 -17.30
CA VAL A 421 9.32 -5.01 -17.07
C VAL A 421 7.92 -4.42 -17.18
N ILE A 422 7.70 -3.16 -16.79
CA ILE A 422 6.35 -2.58 -16.71
C ILE A 422 5.74 -2.29 -18.09
N ALA A 423 6.55 -2.11 -19.13
CA ALA A 423 6.05 -1.86 -20.47
C ALA A 423 5.46 -3.12 -21.16
N ASN A 424 5.83 -4.31 -20.72
CA ASN A 424 5.47 -5.58 -21.35
C ASN A 424 5.00 -6.69 -20.41
N GLU A 425 5.09 -6.52 -19.09
CA GLU A 425 4.65 -7.53 -18.12
C GLU A 425 3.77 -6.90 -17.04
N PRO A 426 2.47 -7.21 -17.02
CA PRO A 426 1.52 -6.65 -16.05
C PRO A 426 1.63 -7.27 -14.65
N LYS A 427 2.51 -8.22 -14.42
CA LYS A 427 2.72 -8.82 -13.11
C LYS A 427 3.77 -8.02 -12.35
N ILE A 428 3.34 -7.29 -11.32
CA ILE A 428 4.23 -6.90 -10.23
C ILE A 428 4.65 -8.22 -9.57
N VAL A 429 5.83 -8.71 -9.93
CA VAL A 429 6.43 -9.85 -9.27
C VAL A 429 6.60 -9.43 -7.81
N SER A 430 5.81 -9.99 -6.90
CA SER A 430 6.04 -9.83 -5.47
C SER A 430 7.47 -10.31 -5.22
N GLY A 431 8.23 -9.65 -4.35
CA GLY A 431 9.63 -10.00 -4.10
C GLY A 431 9.87 -11.42 -3.55
N THR A 432 8.85 -12.29 -3.60
CA THR A 432 8.88 -13.71 -3.33
C THR A 432 8.99 -14.56 -4.59
N ASP A 433 8.75 -13.99 -5.79
CA ASP A 433 8.82 -14.71 -7.07
C ASP A 433 10.21 -14.60 -7.75
N ILE A 434 11.25 -14.26 -6.98
CA ILE A 434 12.64 -14.52 -7.38
C ILE A 434 12.94 -16.00 -7.09
N GLU A 435 12.08 -16.90 -7.57
CA GLU A 435 12.44 -18.29 -7.74
C GLU A 435 12.77 -18.55 -9.20
N SER A 436 14.08 -18.71 -9.41
CA SER A 436 14.67 -19.55 -10.44
C SER A 436 14.08 -19.45 -11.85
N VAL A 437 14.38 -18.36 -12.53
CA VAL A 437 14.64 -18.54 -13.99
C VAL A 437 15.86 -19.43 -14.06
N PRO A 438 15.75 -20.69 -14.56
CA PRO A 438 16.89 -21.58 -14.62
C PRO A 438 17.96 -20.90 -15.46
N ALA A 439 19.13 -20.64 -14.85
CA ALA A 439 20.28 -19.96 -15.47
C ALA A 439 20.69 -20.54 -16.84
N LYS A 440 20.22 -21.73 -17.18
CA LYS A 440 20.43 -22.40 -18.47
C LYS A 440 19.64 -21.78 -19.65
N LYS A 441 18.49 -21.11 -19.46
CA LYS A 441 17.76 -20.48 -20.58
C LYS A 441 18.29 -19.10 -20.93
N ALA A 442 18.69 -18.30 -19.91
CA ALA A 442 19.28 -16.98 -20.15
C ALA A 442 20.66 -17.07 -20.82
N ALA A 443 21.52 -18.03 -20.44
CA ALA A 443 22.81 -18.28 -21.07
C ALA A 443 22.69 -18.76 -22.53
N ARG A 444 21.62 -19.48 -22.88
CA ARG A 444 21.40 -19.96 -24.26
C ARG A 444 20.87 -18.86 -25.20
N ALA A 445 20.05 -17.92 -24.70
CA ALA A 445 19.57 -16.77 -25.45
C ALA A 445 20.69 -15.73 -25.69
N SER A 446 21.51 -15.46 -24.68
CA SER A 446 22.65 -14.56 -24.77
C SER A 446 23.74 -15.10 -25.73
N ARG A 447 24.05 -16.40 -25.68
CA ARG A 447 25.01 -17.03 -26.62
C ARG A 447 24.51 -17.00 -28.06
N LYS A 448 23.20 -17.21 -28.33
CA LYS A 448 22.66 -17.12 -29.71
C LYS A 448 22.69 -15.68 -30.25
N SER A 449 22.43 -14.67 -29.42
CA SER A 449 22.49 -13.24 -29.79
C SER A 449 23.93 -12.78 -30.08
N ILE A 450 24.89 -13.20 -29.26
CA ILE A 450 26.32 -12.86 -29.45
C ILE A 450 26.87 -13.55 -30.68
N SER A 451 26.52 -14.81 -30.94
CA SER A 451 26.92 -15.57 -32.17
C SER A 451 26.38 -14.91 -33.42
N LYS A 452 25.12 -14.45 -33.43
CA LYS A 452 24.50 -13.79 -34.60
C LYS A 452 25.13 -12.41 -34.87
N LYS A 453 25.46 -11.63 -33.86
CA LYS A 453 26.18 -10.34 -33.98
C LYS A 453 27.64 -10.52 -34.44
N ALA A 454 28.31 -11.58 -34.02
CA ALA A 454 29.67 -11.89 -34.46
C ALA A 454 29.70 -12.34 -35.94
N GLN A 455 28.71 -13.09 -36.40
CA GLN A 455 28.61 -13.48 -37.84
C GLN A 455 28.31 -12.27 -38.75
N VAL A 456 27.42 -11.35 -38.31
CA VAL A 456 27.11 -10.12 -39.08
C VAL A 456 28.32 -9.21 -39.16
N ARG A 457 29.13 -9.08 -38.07
CA ARG A 457 30.39 -8.28 -38.10
C ARG A 457 31.48 -8.93 -38.99
N LYS A 458 31.57 -10.26 -39.04
CA LYS A 458 32.49 -10.96 -39.92
C LYS A 458 32.13 -10.78 -41.39
N ALA A 459 30.84 -10.85 -41.73
CA ALA A 459 30.36 -10.64 -43.09
C ALA A 459 30.61 -9.19 -43.56
N ALA A 460 30.37 -8.18 -42.70
CA ALA A 460 30.63 -6.78 -43.04
C ALA A 460 32.15 -6.49 -43.20
N ALA A 461 33.01 -7.12 -42.39
CA ALA A 461 34.44 -6.97 -42.50
C ALA A 461 35.00 -7.61 -43.78
N GLN A 462 34.44 -8.74 -44.24
CA GLN A 462 34.83 -9.39 -45.45
C GLN A 462 34.43 -8.58 -46.69
N GLN A 463 33.24 -7.97 -46.71
CA GLN A 463 32.80 -7.06 -47.77
C GLN A 463 33.72 -5.85 -47.93
N THR A 464 34.23 -5.29 -46.83
CA THR A 464 35.16 -4.14 -46.86
C THR A 464 36.56 -4.56 -47.39
N ILE A 465 36.99 -5.79 -47.21
CA ILE A 465 38.25 -6.30 -47.72
C ILE A 465 38.15 -6.57 -49.23
N ASP A 466 37.02 -7.14 -49.68
CA ASP A 466 36.77 -7.45 -51.10
C ASP A 466 36.60 -6.17 -51.95
N GLU A 467 36.16 -5.02 -51.35
CA GLU A 467 36.06 -3.72 -52.02
C GLU A 467 37.44 -2.98 -52.13
N ILE A 468 38.47 -3.43 -51.41
CA ILE A 468 39.82 -2.81 -51.46
C ILE A 468 40.73 -3.49 -52.48
N ASP A 469 40.44 -4.75 -52.88
CA ASP A 469 41.29 -5.55 -53.78
C ASP A 469 40.82 -5.53 -55.27
N GLU A 470 39.85 -4.69 -55.67
CA GLU A 470 39.53 -4.48 -57.08
C GLU A 470 40.55 -3.50 -57.71
N PRO A 471 41.34 -3.91 -58.67
CA PRO A 471 42.27 -3.01 -59.35
C PRO A 471 41.52 -2.04 -60.26
N ARG A 472 41.70 -0.74 -59.97
CA ARG A 472 41.24 0.32 -60.87
C ARG A 472 41.95 0.19 -62.24
N SER A 473 41.23 -0.20 -63.24
CA SER A 473 41.58 -0.05 -64.66
C SER A 473 41.08 1.27 -65.21
#